data_b28d22880604b49171164ebb66e58dee
#
_entry.id   b28d22880604b49171164ebb66e58dee
#
_cell.length_a   1.000
_cell.length_b   1.000
_cell.length_c   1.000
_cell.angle_alpha   90.00
_cell.angle_beta   90.00
_cell.angle_gamma   90.00
#
_symmetry.space_group_name_H-M   'P 1'
#
loop_
_entity.id
_entity.type
_entity.pdbx_description
1 polymer ?
#
loop_
_entity_poly.entity_id
_entity_poly.type
_entity_poly.pdbx_seq_one_letter_code
_entity_poly.pdbx_strand_id
1 'polypeptide(L)'
;RDRYIKQRVMELVELIGLKGLEKRYPSQLSGGQRQRVAFARALAPNPQLLLLDEPFAAIDAKIRTELRSWLKDMIEKLGITSIFVTHDQDEAIEVADEIIITNRGRIEQKGTPLEVYQNPDTAFTAGFFGQTSVIDDYQVFNHFEEVPGGEKAIVRPEFVKVTKKNEEQKYKSSATEGVVERVAFRGSSLELKVRVGNTTLSARRSLD
;
A
#
# COMPACT_ATOMS: atom_id res chain seq x y z
N ARG A 1 -39.01 13.51 -17.56
CA ARG A 1 -38.31 13.11 -16.33
C ARG A 1 -37.85 11.66 -16.43
N ASP A 2 -38.72 10.72 -16.71
CA ASP A 2 -38.42 9.27 -16.76
C ASP A 2 -37.40 8.91 -17.86
N ARG A 3 -37.48 9.57 -19.02
CA ARG A 3 -36.53 9.35 -20.13
C ARG A 3 -35.12 9.78 -19.75
N TYR A 4 -34.94 10.89 -19.04
CA TYR A 4 -33.65 11.38 -18.54
C TYR A 4 -33.07 10.44 -17.49
N ILE A 5 -33.88 9.99 -16.53
CA ILE A 5 -33.47 9.03 -15.49
C ILE A 5 -32.99 7.74 -16.14
N LYS A 6 -33.76 7.20 -17.09
CA LYS A 6 -33.40 5.96 -17.80
C LYS A 6 -32.09 6.12 -18.57
N GLN A 7 -31.90 7.22 -19.26
CA GLN A 7 -30.66 7.51 -19.96
C GLN A 7 -29.48 7.55 -19.01
N ARG A 8 -29.58 8.30 -17.90
CA ARG A 8 -28.52 8.41 -16.90
C ARG A 8 -28.18 7.06 -16.27
N VAL A 9 -29.17 6.23 -15.98
CA VAL A 9 -28.94 4.86 -15.48
C VAL A 9 -28.16 4.03 -16.47
N MET A 10 -28.50 4.09 -17.77
CA MET A 10 -27.79 3.33 -18.80
C MET A 10 -26.35 3.79 -18.99
N GLU A 11 -26.10 5.12 -18.94
CA GLU A 11 -24.73 5.68 -18.95
C GLU A 11 -23.89 5.16 -17.77
N LEU A 12 -24.47 5.14 -16.59
CA LEU A 12 -23.79 4.62 -15.40
C LEU A 12 -23.54 3.12 -15.49
N VAL A 13 -24.50 2.34 -15.95
CA VAL A 13 -24.35 0.88 -16.15
C VAL A 13 -23.23 0.58 -17.15
N GLU A 14 -23.12 1.36 -18.21
CA GLU A 14 -22.03 1.22 -19.18
C GLU A 14 -20.68 1.64 -18.57
N LEU A 15 -20.65 2.76 -17.83
CA LEU A 15 -19.45 3.26 -17.13
C LEU A 15 -18.85 2.23 -16.18
N ILE A 16 -19.70 1.52 -15.43
CA ILE A 16 -19.25 0.51 -14.47
C ILE A 16 -19.05 -0.90 -15.08
N GLY A 17 -19.24 -1.03 -16.41
CA GLY A 17 -19.01 -2.28 -17.13
C GLY A 17 -20.02 -3.38 -16.80
N LEU A 18 -21.28 -3.04 -16.50
CA LEU A 18 -22.33 -4.00 -16.17
C LEU A 18 -23.45 -4.05 -17.24
N LYS A 19 -23.15 -3.66 -18.46
CA LYS A 19 -24.09 -3.76 -19.60
C LYS A 19 -24.58 -5.19 -19.77
N GLY A 20 -25.91 -5.38 -19.89
CA GLY A 20 -26.58 -6.68 -19.98
C GLY A 20 -26.95 -7.27 -18.62
N LEU A 21 -26.60 -6.62 -17.51
CA LEU A 21 -26.94 -7.05 -16.15
C LEU A 21 -27.96 -6.13 -15.47
N GLU A 22 -28.56 -5.20 -16.18
CA GLU A 22 -29.42 -4.11 -15.67
C GLU A 22 -30.64 -4.62 -14.88
N LYS A 23 -31.09 -5.83 -15.23
CA LYS A 23 -32.29 -6.46 -14.61
C LYS A 23 -31.94 -7.42 -13.48
N ARG A 24 -30.64 -7.61 -13.17
CA ARG A 24 -30.24 -8.52 -12.10
C ARG A 24 -30.42 -7.88 -10.73
N TYR A 25 -30.87 -8.71 -9.79
CA TYR A 25 -30.91 -8.32 -8.37
C TYR A 25 -29.52 -8.40 -7.74
N PRO A 26 -29.27 -7.66 -6.66
CA PRO A 26 -27.97 -7.66 -5.97
C PRO A 26 -27.48 -9.07 -5.58
N SER A 27 -28.38 -9.96 -5.22
CA SER A 27 -28.07 -11.37 -4.90
C SER A 27 -27.54 -12.18 -6.10
N GLN A 28 -27.75 -11.71 -7.32
CA GLN A 28 -27.32 -12.35 -8.56
C GLN A 28 -25.99 -11.75 -9.09
N LEU A 29 -25.40 -10.80 -8.37
CA LEU A 29 -24.17 -10.13 -8.72
C LEU A 29 -23.01 -10.64 -7.84
N SER A 30 -21.79 -10.67 -8.41
CA SER A 30 -20.58 -10.94 -7.62
C SER A 30 -20.30 -9.78 -6.63
N GLY A 31 -19.39 -10.00 -5.66
CA GLY A 31 -18.98 -8.98 -4.71
C GLY A 31 -18.47 -7.71 -5.39
N GLY A 32 -17.56 -7.85 -6.37
CA GLY A 32 -17.03 -6.73 -7.13
C GLY A 32 -18.09 -6.03 -7.99
N GLN A 33 -19.04 -6.78 -8.58
CA GLN A 33 -20.15 -6.19 -9.32
C GLN A 33 -21.07 -5.37 -8.41
N ARG A 34 -21.38 -5.88 -7.21
CA ARG A 34 -22.16 -5.12 -6.22
C ARG A 34 -21.45 -3.84 -5.81
N GLN A 35 -20.14 -3.88 -5.64
CA GLN A 35 -19.35 -2.70 -5.30
C GLN A 35 -19.37 -1.67 -6.42
N ARG A 36 -19.21 -2.07 -7.68
CA ARG A 36 -19.34 -1.18 -8.83
C ARG A 36 -20.72 -0.52 -8.90
N VAL A 37 -21.78 -1.24 -8.56
CA VAL A 37 -23.13 -0.65 -8.44
C VAL A 37 -23.20 0.38 -7.32
N ALA A 38 -22.54 0.15 -6.17
CA ALA A 38 -22.48 1.13 -5.09
C ALA A 38 -21.77 2.43 -5.54
N PHE A 39 -20.67 2.32 -6.30
CA PHE A 39 -20.02 3.48 -6.91
C PHE A 39 -20.93 4.21 -7.90
N ALA A 40 -21.63 3.47 -8.79
CA ALA A 40 -22.57 4.08 -9.72
C ALA A 40 -23.68 4.86 -9.00
N ARG A 41 -24.17 4.35 -7.89
CA ARG A 41 -25.16 5.05 -7.05
C ARG A 41 -24.59 6.36 -6.48
N ALA A 42 -23.35 6.36 -6.00
CA ALA A 42 -22.67 7.57 -5.52
C ALA A 42 -22.45 8.60 -6.64
N LEU A 43 -22.21 8.14 -7.86
CA LEU A 43 -22.01 8.99 -9.06
C LEU A 43 -23.32 9.48 -9.70
N ALA A 44 -24.46 8.89 -9.36
CA ALA A 44 -25.73 9.20 -10.01
C ALA A 44 -26.12 10.70 -9.93
N PRO A 45 -25.93 11.40 -8.78
CA PRO A 45 -26.21 12.82 -8.67
C PRO A 45 -25.19 13.74 -9.34
N ASN A 46 -24.18 13.19 -10.01
CA ASN A 46 -23.07 13.92 -10.63
C ASN A 46 -22.26 14.77 -9.61
N PRO A 47 -21.67 14.16 -8.56
CA PRO A 47 -20.99 14.90 -7.51
C PRO A 47 -19.67 15.50 -8.01
N GLN A 48 -19.24 16.60 -7.39
CA GLN A 48 -17.91 17.17 -7.59
C GLN A 48 -16.87 16.54 -6.64
N LEU A 49 -17.32 15.97 -5.53
CA LEU A 49 -16.49 15.30 -4.53
C LEU A 49 -17.11 13.95 -4.19
N LEU A 50 -16.29 12.90 -4.23
CA LEU A 50 -16.66 11.54 -3.86
C LEU A 50 -15.97 11.15 -2.55
N LEU A 51 -16.77 10.81 -1.54
CA LEU A 51 -16.27 10.33 -0.25
C LEU A 51 -16.54 8.84 -0.12
N LEU A 52 -15.48 8.08 0.15
CA LEU A 52 -15.52 6.63 0.25
C LEU A 52 -14.93 6.19 1.58
N ASP A 53 -15.67 5.40 2.31
CA ASP A 53 -15.24 4.81 3.58
C ASP A 53 -15.04 3.31 3.37
N GLU A 54 -13.79 2.82 3.55
CA GLU A 54 -13.39 1.43 3.36
C GLU A 54 -13.96 0.79 2.06
N PRO A 55 -13.69 1.40 0.88
CA PRO A 55 -14.40 1.03 -0.35
C PRO A 55 -14.12 -0.39 -0.83
N PHE A 56 -13.08 -1.05 -0.32
CA PHE A 56 -12.69 -2.41 -0.72
C PHE A 56 -12.79 -3.43 0.41
N ALA A 57 -13.38 -3.05 1.55
CA ALA A 57 -13.64 -3.97 2.64
C ALA A 57 -14.56 -5.13 2.22
N ALA A 58 -14.38 -6.29 2.81
CA ALA A 58 -15.17 -7.50 2.56
C ALA A 58 -15.16 -8.04 1.12
N ILE A 59 -14.12 -7.72 0.34
CA ILE A 59 -13.89 -8.24 -1.02
C ILE A 59 -12.68 -9.18 -0.98
N ASP A 60 -12.73 -10.28 -1.70
CA ASP A 60 -11.59 -11.19 -1.82
C ASP A 60 -10.38 -10.52 -2.52
N ALA A 61 -9.17 -10.98 -2.19
CA ALA A 61 -7.92 -10.32 -2.59
C ALA A 61 -7.77 -10.16 -4.11
N LYS A 62 -8.22 -11.14 -4.90
CA LYS A 62 -8.08 -11.10 -6.36
C LYS A 62 -8.99 -10.03 -6.96
N ILE A 63 -10.25 -10.01 -6.57
CA ILE A 63 -11.24 -9.02 -7.05
C ILE A 63 -10.90 -7.63 -6.53
N ARG A 64 -10.30 -7.53 -5.34
CA ARG A 64 -9.87 -6.25 -4.75
C ARG A 64 -8.83 -5.55 -5.62
N THR A 65 -7.81 -6.25 -6.11
CA THR A 65 -6.79 -5.67 -7.01
C THR A 65 -7.42 -5.15 -8.31
N GLU A 66 -8.29 -5.94 -8.94
CA GLU A 66 -9.00 -5.52 -10.16
C GLU A 66 -9.88 -4.30 -9.90
N LEU A 67 -10.52 -4.23 -8.74
CA LEU A 67 -11.43 -3.13 -8.40
C LEU A 67 -10.69 -1.84 -8.06
N ARG A 68 -9.51 -1.92 -7.43
CA ARG A 68 -8.63 -0.76 -7.16
C ARG A 68 -8.20 -0.10 -8.46
N SER A 69 -7.64 -0.88 -9.39
CA SER A 69 -7.24 -0.38 -10.71
C SER A 69 -8.42 0.24 -11.47
N TRP A 70 -9.56 -0.45 -11.48
CA TRP A 70 -10.77 0.06 -12.12
C TRP A 70 -11.27 1.38 -11.48
N LEU A 71 -11.23 1.50 -10.15
CA LEU A 71 -11.66 2.73 -9.45
C LEU A 71 -10.75 3.89 -9.79
N LYS A 72 -9.44 3.69 -9.81
CA LYS A 72 -8.46 4.70 -10.19
C LYS A 72 -8.72 5.21 -11.60
N ASP A 73 -8.81 4.31 -12.58
CA ASP A 73 -9.09 4.66 -13.98
C ASP A 73 -10.42 5.43 -14.13
N MET A 74 -11.42 5.05 -13.34
CA MET A 74 -12.73 5.70 -13.38
C MET A 74 -12.68 7.13 -12.81
N ILE A 75 -11.99 7.33 -11.68
CA ILE A 75 -11.82 8.65 -11.05
C ILE A 75 -11.05 9.57 -12.00
N GLU A 76 -9.94 9.11 -12.57
CA GLU A 76 -9.15 9.86 -13.56
C GLU A 76 -9.98 10.23 -14.78
N LYS A 77 -10.71 9.28 -15.36
CA LYS A 77 -11.56 9.48 -16.54
C LYS A 77 -12.68 10.50 -16.30
N LEU A 78 -13.23 10.52 -15.10
CA LEU A 78 -14.32 11.44 -14.75
C LEU A 78 -13.83 12.81 -14.27
N GLY A 79 -12.53 12.94 -13.93
CA GLY A 79 -11.95 14.16 -13.38
C GLY A 79 -12.58 14.59 -12.05
N ILE A 80 -13.01 13.63 -11.22
CA ILE A 80 -13.68 13.90 -9.95
C ILE A 80 -12.65 13.86 -8.82
N THR A 81 -12.72 14.84 -7.92
CA THR A 81 -11.98 14.76 -6.66
C THR A 81 -12.58 13.67 -5.78
N SER A 82 -11.73 12.81 -5.23
CA SER A 82 -12.16 11.74 -4.33
C SER A 82 -11.33 11.74 -3.04
N ILE A 83 -11.98 11.44 -1.94
CA ILE A 83 -11.33 11.16 -0.66
C ILE A 83 -11.80 9.77 -0.23
N PHE A 84 -10.88 8.86 0.02
CA PHE A 84 -11.24 7.57 0.58
C PHE A 84 -10.44 7.28 1.85
N VAL A 85 -11.08 6.63 2.80
CA VAL A 85 -10.49 6.18 4.04
C VAL A 85 -10.24 4.68 3.94
N THR A 86 -9.05 4.25 4.27
CA THR A 86 -8.68 2.84 4.34
C THR A 86 -7.62 2.60 5.39
N HIS A 87 -7.57 1.39 5.92
CA HIS A 87 -6.47 0.90 6.75
C HIS A 87 -5.52 -0.02 5.96
N ASP A 88 -5.81 -0.29 4.70
CA ASP A 88 -4.99 -1.10 3.80
C ASP A 88 -3.96 -0.21 3.08
N GLN A 89 -2.68 -0.50 3.30
CA GLN A 89 -1.55 0.26 2.76
C GLN A 89 -1.47 0.15 1.23
N ASP A 90 -1.73 -1.05 0.70
CA ASP A 90 -1.68 -1.29 -0.74
C ASP A 90 -2.77 -0.49 -1.46
N GLU A 91 -3.95 -0.37 -0.85
CA GLU A 91 -5.03 0.46 -1.38
C GLU A 91 -4.62 1.94 -1.46
N ALA A 92 -4.03 2.46 -0.38
CA ALA A 92 -3.57 3.84 -0.35
C ALA A 92 -2.49 4.11 -1.41
N ILE A 93 -1.50 3.22 -1.54
CA ILE A 93 -0.40 3.37 -2.51
C ILE A 93 -0.88 3.28 -3.96
N GLU A 94 -1.78 2.34 -4.27
CA GLU A 94 -2.19 2.07 -5.65
C GLU A 94 -3.19 3.11 -6.19
N VAL A 95 -4.06 3.63 -5.33
CA VAL A 95 -5.20 4.45 -5.77
C VAL A 95 -4.95 5.95 -5.58
N ALA A 96 -4.32 6.37 -4.49
CA ALA A 96 -4.22 7.77 -4.13
C ALA A 96 -3.10 8.52 -4.87
N ASP A 97 -3.36 9.77 -5.25
CA ASP A 97 -2.34 10.73 -5.70
C ASP A 97 -1.63 11.34 -4.49
N GLU A 98 -2.36 11.52 -3.39
CA GLU A 98 -1.85 12.06 -2.14
C GLU A 98 -2.39 11.23 -0.95
N ILE A 99 -1.52 10.92 0.00
CA ILE A 99 -1.86 10.18 1.22
C ILE A 99 -1.79 11.12 2.42
N ILE A 100 -2.75 10.99 3.31
CA ILE A 100 -2.77 11.65 4.62
C ILE A 100 -2.77 10.55 5.68
N ILE A 101 -1.67 10.42 6.41
CA ILE A 101 -1.56 9.47 7.53
C ILE A 101 -2.04 10.15 8.80
N THR A 102 -2.98 9.50 9.48
CA THR A 102 -3.52 10.00 10.74
C THR A 102 -3.24 9.02 11.88
N ASN A 103 -2.95 9.57 13.06
CA ASN A 103 -2.74 8.81 14.27
C ASN A 103 -3.35 9.54 15.46
N ARG A 104 -4.19 8.87 16.25
CA ARG A 104 -4.85 9.42 17.42
C ARG A 104 -5.51 10.78 17.18
N GLY A 105 -6.18 10.93 16.02
CA GLY A 105 -6.89 12.16 15.64
C GLY A 105 -6.00 13.32 15.17
N ARG A 106 -4.71 13.08 14.93
CA ARG A 106 -3.76 14.07 14.37
C ARG A 106 -3.23 13.60 13.05
N ILE A 107 -2.89 14.55 12.19
CA ILE A 107 -2.15 14.27 10.95
C ILE A 107 -0.68 14.05 11.32
N GLU A 108 -0.15 12.89 10.97
CA GLU A 108 1.27 12.53 11.14
C GLU A 108 2.09 13.02 9.95
N GLN A 109 1.59 12.76 8.75
CA GLN A 109 2.26 13.16 7.52
C GLN A 109 1.27 13.23 6.35
N LYS A 110 1.60 14.06 5.36
CA LYS A 110 0.88 14.20 4.11
C LYS A 110 1.88 14.29 2.96
N GLY A 111 1.59 13.64 1.83
CA GLY A 111 2.43 13.69 0.63
C GLY A 111 2.00 12.65 -0.40
N THR A 112 2.72 12.58 -1.50
CA THR A 112 2.54 11.50 -2.46
C THR A 112 2.92 10.15 -1.84
N PRO A 113 2.39 9.02 -2.32
CA PRO A 113 2.77 7.69 -1.82
C PRO A 113 4.29 7.48 -1.76
N LEU A 114 5.00 7.92 -2.81
CA LEU A 114 6.45 7.77 -2.90
C LEU A 114 7.20 8.63 -1.87
N GLU A 115 6.81 9.90 -1.71
CA GLU A 115 7.41 10.80 -0.73
C GLU A 115 7.25 10.30 0.70
N VAL A 116 6.02 9.91 1.08
CA VAL A 116 5.74 9.39 2.42
C VAL A 116 6.46 8.07 2.69
N TYR A 117 6.62 7.23 1.66
CA TYR A 117 7.38 6.00 1.75
C TYR A 117 8.88 6.23 1.92
N GLN A 118 9.48 7.13 1.12
CA GLN A 118 10.93 7.37 1.11
C GLN A 118 11.40 8.24 2.27
N ASN A 119 10.58 9.22 2.67
CA ASN A 119 10.93 10.22 3.68
C ASN A 119 9.86 10.26 4.78
N PRO A 120 9.74 9.23 5.60
CA PRO A 120 8.78 9.21 6.70
C PRO A 120 9.20 10.19 7.80
N ASP A 121 8.28 11.09 8.21
CA ASP A 121 8.54 12.10 9.25
C ASP A 121 8.62 11.49 10.65
N THR A 122 7.98 10.33 10.86
CA THR A 122 7.93 9.67 12.18
C THR A 122 8.12 8.15 12.05
N ALA A 123 8.53 7.53 13.16
CA ALA A 123 8.59 6.06 13.26
C ALA A 123 7.22 5.39 13.00
N PHE A 124 6.14 6.07 13.35
CA PHE A 124 4.79 5.60 13.07
C PHE A 124 4.53 5.55 11.55
N THR A 125 4.84 6.63 10.84
CA THR A 125 4.72 6.68 9.37
C THR A 125 5.60 5.64 8.69
N ALA A 126 6.86 5.49 9.14
CA ALA A 126 7.75 4.48 8.60
C ALA A 126 7.19 3.06 8.76
N GLY A 127 6.63 2.74 9.92
CA GLY A 127 6.02 1.46 10.23
C GLY A 127 4.67 1.23 9.53
N PHE A 128 4.02 2.28 9.07
CA PHE A 128 2.75 2.18 8.37
C PHE A 128 2.90 1.44 7.03
N PHE A 129 3.96 1.68 6.28
CA PHE A 129 4.22 1.05 4.97
C PHE A 129 5.03 -0.26 5.05
N GLY A 130 4.77 -1.09 6.03
CA GLY A 130 5.35 -2.42 6.11
C GLY A 130 6.35 -2.61 7.24
N GLN A 131 7.09 -3.70 7.17
CA GLN A 131 8.05 -4.04 8.22
C GLN A 131 9.24 -3.09 8.19
N THR A 132 9.60 -2.60 9.37
CA THR A 132 10.80 -1.79 9.59
C THR A 132 11.64 -2.41 10.69
N SER A 133 12.94 -2.22 10.63
CA SER A 133 13.88 -2.53 11.73
C SER A 133 14.38 -1.23 12.31
N VAL A 134 14.34 -1.12 13.63
CA VAL A 134 14.86 0.04 14.35
C VAL A 134 16.29 -0.27 14.77
N ILE A 135 17.21 0.62 14.46
CA ILE A 135 18.61 0.55 14.86
C ILE A 135 18.83 1.61 15.94
N ASP A 136 19.06 1.14 17.15
CA ASP A 136 19.39 1.97 18.31
C ASP A 136 20.91 2.12 18.50
N ASP A 137 21.67 1.10 18.08
CA ASP A 137 23.13 1.03 18.23
C ASP A 137 23.78 0.91 16.84
N TYR A 138 24.35 2.01 16.39
CA TYR A 138 25.03 2.09 15.09
C TYR A 138 26.42 1.48 15.09
N GLN A 139 27.04 1.32 16.25
CA GLN A 139 28.42 0.85 16.39
C GLN A 139 28.58 -0.62 15.97
N VAL A 140 27.48 -1.37 15.96
CA VAL A 140 27.48 -2.77 15.49
C VAL A 140 27.64 -2.90 13.98
N PHE A 141 27.49 -1.80 13.23
CA PHE A 141 27.56 -1.80 11.76
C PHE A 141 28.81 -1.10 11.27
N ASN A 142 29.53 -1.74 10.37
CA ASN A 142 30.72 -1.17 9.74
C ASN A 142 30.34 0.02 8.84
N HIS A 143 31.06 1.13 8.96
CA HIS A 143 30.89 2.34 8.14
C HIS A 143 29.49 2.98 8.22
N PHE A 144 28.77 2.76 9.29
CA PHE A 144 27.57 3.52 9.56
C PHE A 144 27.98 4.82 10.23
N GLU A 145 27.63 5.97 9.63
CA GLU A 145 27.91 7.27 10.23
C GLU A 145 27.08 7.46 11.50
N GLU A 146 27.72 7.93 12.55
CA GLU A 146 27.04 8.24 13.80
C GLU A 146 26.07 9.40 13.58
N VAL A 147 24.79 9.18 13.89
CA VAL A 147 23.77 10.25 13.82
C VAL A 147 23.83 11.05 15.10
N PRO A 148 24.10 12.38 15.03
CA PRO A 148 24.17 13.21 16.22
C PRO A 148 22.85 13.19 17.00
N GLY A 149 22.94 13.09 18.34
CA GLY A 149 21.79 13.30 19.22
C GLY A 149 21.02 12.06 19.66
N GLY A 150 21.52 10.85 19.42
CA GLY A 150 20.88 9.61 19.87
C GLY A 150 19.60 9.30 19.12
N GLU A 151 19.47 9.78 17.90
CA GLU A 151 18.37 9.44 17.00
C GLU A 151 18.46 7.98 16.57
N LYS A 152 17.30 7.35 16.35
CA LYS A 152 17.20 5.97 15.90
C LYS A 152 17.11 5.92 14.39
N ALA A 153 17.83 5.01 13.73
CA ALA A 153 17.62 4.75 12.32
C ALA A 153 16.53 3.71 12.10
N ILE A 154 15.80 3.88 11.03
CA ILE A 154 14.79 2.95 10.58
C ILE A 154 15.23 2.39 9.23
N VAL A 155 15.32 1.08 9.15
CA VAL A 155 15.73 0.38 7.92
C VAL A 155 14.63 -0.57 7.47
N ARG A 156 14.34 -0.52 6.18
CA ARG A 156 13.37 -1.40 5.54
C ARG A 156 14.04 -2.67 5.02
N PRO A 157 13.33 -3.81 4.99
CA PRO A 157 13.90 -5.09 4.56
C PRO A 157 14.51 -5.12 3.16
N GLU A 158 13.98 -4.33 2.24
CA GLU A 158 14.45 -4.23 0.85
C GLU A 158 15.80 -3.52 0.72
N PHE A 159 16.19 -2.73 1.71
CA PHE A 159 17.50 -2.06 1.74
C PHE A 159 18.58 -2.90 2.46
N VAL A 160 18.19 -3.99 3.13
CA VAL A 160 19.13 -4.87 3.80
C VAL A 160 19.55 -5.99 2.87
N LYS A 161 20.75 -5.88 2.30
CA LYS A 161 21.33 -6.94 1.46
C LYS A 161 21.98 -8.01 2.32
N VAL A 162 21.58 -9.26 2.12
CA VAL A 162 22.14 -10.43 2.84
C VAL A 162 22.77 -11.36 1.83
N THR A 163 24.07 -11.64 2.02
CA THR A 163 24.85 -12.60 1.21
C THR A 163 25.40 -13.70 2.12
N LYS A 164 25.58 -14.91 1.57
CA LYS A 164 26.27 -15.97 2.30
C LYS A 164 27.76 -15.67 2.37
N LYS A 165 28.42 -16.16 3.40
CA LYS A 165 29.86 -15.94 3.63
C LYS A 165 30.74 -16.35 2.44
N ASN A 166 30.32 -17.34 1.66
CA ASN A 166 31.04 -17.88 0.50
C ASN A 166 30.59 -17.28 -0.85
N GLU A 167 29.64 -16.35 -0.86
CA GLU A 167 29.19 -15.66 -2.07
C GLU A 167 30.12 -14.48 -2.37
N GLU A 168 30.27 -14.16 -3.66
CA GLU A 168 31.05 -13.00 -4.09
C GLU A 168 30.39 -11.71 -3.56
N GLN A 169 31.11 -10.97 -2.72
CA GLN A 169 30.58 -9.79 -2.06
C GLN A 169 31.03 -8.53 -2.80
N LYS A 170 30.11 -7.82 -3.39
CA LYS A 170 30.37 -6.54 -4.07
C LYS A 170 30.84 -5.41 -3.12
N TYR A 171 30.50 -5.52 -1.83
CA TYR A 171 30.76 -4.49 -0.81
C TYR A 171 31.41 -5.10 0.45
N LYS A 172 32.50 -5.82 0.28
CA LYS A 172 33.18 -6.55 1.37
C LYS A 172 33.61 -5.67 2.55
N SER A 173 34.02 -4.43 2.28
CA SER A 173 34.51 -3.49 3.29
C SER A 173 33.41 -2.92 4.20
N SER A 174 32.18 -2.82 3.71
CA SER A 174 31.03 -2.27 4.45
C SER A 174 30.07 -3.34 4.95
N ALA A 175 30.35 -4.60 4.73
CA ALA A 175 29.53 -5.70 5.21
C ALA A 175 29.83 -6.02 6.69
N THR A 176 28.78 -6.22 7.46
CA THR A 176 28.87 -6.67 8.85
C THR A 176 28.38 -8.11 8.96
N GLU A 177 29.11 -8.94 9.72
CA GLU A 177 28.70 -10.33 9.94
C GLU A 177 27.44 -10.39 10.80
N GLY A 178 26.47 -11.23 10.40
CA GLY A 178 25.24 -11.47 11.14
C GLY A 178 24.86 -12.94 11.11
N VAL A 179 23.95 -13.32 11.97
CA VAL A 179 23.40 -14.67 12.09
C VAL A 179 21.95 -14.67 11.61
N VAL A 180 21.62 -15.50 10.64
CA VAL A 180 20.24 -15.70 10.18
C VAL A 180 19.50 -16.54 11.23
N GLU A 181 18.53 -15.94 11.90
CA GLU A 181 17.72 -16.58 12.92
C GLU A 181 16.45 -17.21 12.37
N ARG A 182 15.90 -16.62 11.30
CA ARG A 182 14.68 -17.11 10.66
C ARG A 182 14.70 -16.87 9.17
N VAL A 183 14.15 -17.84 8.43
CA VAL A 183 13.91 -17.76 6.99
C VAL A 183 12.44 -18.11 6.74
N ALA A 184 11.74 -17.27 6.00
CA ALA A 184 10.37 -17.54 5.59
C ALA A 184 10.25 -17.34 4.06
N PHE A 185 9.70 -18.34 3.38
CA PHE A 185 9.41 -18.24 1.95
C PHE A 185 8.12 -17.42 1.72
N ARG A 186 8.19 -16.46 0.80
CA ARG A 186 7.10 -15.53 0.45
C ARG A 186 6.76 -15.55 -1.05
N GLY A 187 6.78 -16.72 -1.66
CA GLY A 187 6.49 -16.90 -3.09
C GLY A 187 7.66 -16.50 -3.97
N SER A 188 7.88 -15.21 -4.23
CA SER A 188 8.97 -14.70 -5.09
C SER A 188 10.26 -14.35 -4.34
N SER A 189 10.26 -14.39 -3.01
CA SER A 189 11.41 -13.96 -2.19
C SER A 189 11.50 -14.74 -0.88
N LEU A 190 12.66 -14.64 -0.25
CA LEU A 190 12.89 -15.06 1.13
C LEU A 190 12.87 -13.84 2.04
N GLU A 191 12.09 -13.92 3.09
CA GLU A 191 12.12 -12.98 4.20
C GLU A 191 13.04 -13.54 5.29
N LEU A 192 14.02 -12.75 5.70
CA LEU A 192 15.05 -13.16 6.65
C LEU A 192 14.95 -12.30 7.90
N LYS A 193 15.21 -12.92 9.06
CA LYS A 193 15.56 -12.22 10.30
C LYS A 193 17.04 -12.46 10.54
N VAL A 194 17.81 -11.37 10.60
CA VAL A 194 19.27 -11.42 10.75
C VAL A 194 19.66 -10.67 12.00
N ARG A 195 20.31 -11.35 12.94
CA ARG A 195 20.84 -10.75 14.13
C ARG A 195 22.29 -10.28 13.91
N VAL A 196 22.54 -9.01 14.20
CA VAL A 196 23.84 -8.37 14.18
C VAL A 196 24.07 -7.76 15.57
N GLY A 197 24.98 -8.33 16.35
CA GLY A 197 25.11 -7.98 17.78
C GLY A 197 23.79 -8.19 18.52
N ASN A 198 23.28 -7.14 19.13
CA ASN A 198 21.98 -7.12 19.84
C ASN A 198 20.81 -6.63 18.96
N THR A 199 21.06 -6.26 17.70
CA THR A 199 20.05 -5.74 16.79
C THR A 199 19.58 -6.83 15.85
N THR A 200 18.25 -6.98 15.66
CA THR A 200 17.67 -7.89 14.68
C THR A 200 17.08 -7.10 13.52
N LEU A 201 17.60 -7.37 12.33
CA LEU A 201 17.13 -6.76 11.09
C LEU A 201 16.21 -7.71 10.31
N SER A 202 15.20 -7.12 9.69
CA SER A 202 14.46 -7.80 8.63
C SER A 202 15.16 -7.54 7.30
N ALA A 203 15.28 -8.57 6.48
CA ALA A 203 15.82 -8.46 5.14
C ALA A 203 14.96 -9.23 4.14
N ARG A 204 15.00 -8.80 2.88
CA ARG A 204 14.36 -9.53 1.78
C ARG A 204 15.41 -9.91 0.76
N ARG A 205 15.44 -11.19 0.36
CA ARG A 205 16.33 -11.71 -0.64
C ARG A 205 15.51 -12.36 -1.76
N SER A 206 15.85 -12.08 -3.03
CA SER A 206 15.33 -12.81 -4.18
C SER A 206 15.74 -14.27 -4.13
N LEU A 207 15.09 -15.10 -4.91
CA LEU A 207 15.41 -16.55 -5.01
C LEU A 207 16.57 -16.84 -5.96
N ASP A 208 17.04 -15.81 -6.68
CA ASP A 208 18.09 -15.90 -7.69
C ASP A 208 19.48 -15.95 -7.06
#